data_4fcbbc892d9b71d814e16e19ddf1a2f2
#
_entry.id   4fcbbc892d9b71d814e16e19ddf1a2f2
#
_cell.length_a   1.000
_cell.length_b   1.000
_cell.length_c   1.000
_cell.angle_alpha   90.00
_cell.angle_beta   90.00
_cell.angle_gamma   90.00
#
_symmetry.space_group_name_H-M   'P 1'
#
loop_
_entity.id
_entity.type
_entity.pdbx_description
1 polymer ?
#
loop_
_entity_poly.entity_id
_entity_poly.type
_entity_poly.pdbx_seq_one_letter_code
_entity_poly.pdbx_strand_id
1 'polypeptide(L)'
;MKNLLAVIGIAIVFTYVIGSGLWVNTGDNWYRTLNAPSWQPPPAIFGIIWPYNFIILGIAAVTIAQRAATTTTLIYLTFFALSVACALTWAFQFYRPHNLSFAALALVGTVLLTIPMTVIAFRTSIGLGVALLPYQIWVAIAANLSYTYSRLN
;
A
#
# COMPACT_ATOMS: atom_id res chain seq x y z
N MET A 1 -26.71 0.23 -1.32
CA MET A 1 -25.61 0.22 -0.32
C MET A 1 -24.34 -0.43 -0.87
N LYS A 2 -24.36 -1.62 -1.42
CA LYS A 2 -23.17 -2.32 -1.96
C LYS A 2 -22.43 -1.52 -3.02
N ASN A 3 -23.15 -0.92 -3.99
CA ASN A 3 -22.53 -0.09 -5.02
C ASN A 3 -21.83 1.16 -4.44
N LEU A 4 -22.44 1.79 -3.42
CA LEU A 4 -21.82 2.93 -2.74
C LEU A 4 -20.50 2.52 -2.06
N LEU A 5 -20.47 1.37 -1.37
CA LEU A 5 -19.27 0.86 -0.73
C LEU A 5 -18.17 0.50 -1.76
N ALA A 6 -18.56 -0.05 -2.92
CA ALA A 6 -17.63 -0.29 -4.03
C ALA A 6 -17.03 1.03 -4.55
N VAL A 7 -17.84 2.07 -4.74
CA VAL A 7 -17.38 3.40 -5.16
C VAL A 7 -16.42 4.00 -4.13
N ILE A 8 -16.72 3.88 -2.82
CA ILE A 8 -15.81 4.31 -1.75
C ILE A 8 -14.46 3.58 -1.85
N GLY A 9 -14.48 2.25 -2.05
CA GLY A 9 -13.26 1.47 -2.23
C GLY A 9 -12.41 1.93 -3.41
N ILE A 10 -13.05 2.21 -4.55
CA ILE A 10 -12.37 2.77 -5.72
C ILE A 10 -11.81 4.18 -5.43
N ALA A 11 -12.56 5.02 -4.72
CA ALA A 11 -12.08 6.34 -4.32
C ALA A 11 -10.82 6.26 -3.43
N ILE A 12 -10.74 5.28 -2.53
CA ILE A 12 -9.55 5.02 -1.71
C ILE A 12 -8.35 4.65 -2.60
N VAL A 13 -8.55 3.80 -3.64
CA VAL A 13 -7.48 3.47 -4.61
C VAL A 13 -6.99 4.72 -5.33
N PHE A 14 -7.90 5.56 -5.84
CA PHE A 14 -7.50 6.80 -6.52
C PHE A 14 -6.76 7.75 -5.58
N THR A 15 -7.20 7.87 -4.33
CA THR A 15 -6.48 8.65 -3.30
C THR A 15 -5.06 8.12 -3.11
N TYR A 16 -4.88 6.80 -3.10
CA TYR A 16 -3.57 6.17 -2.96
C TYR A 16 -2.68 6.45 -4.17
N VAL A 17 -3.20 6.25 -5.39
CA VAL A 17 -2.46 6.52 -6.66
C VAL A 17 -2.02 7.97 -6.74
N ILE A 18 -2.98 8.90 -6.58
CA ILE A 18 -2.72 10.34 -6.70
C ILE A 18 -1.78 10.82 -5.59
N GLY A 19 -2.06 10.45 -4.34
CA GLY A 19 -1.26 10.86 -3.19
C GLY A 19 0.18 10.36 -3.27
N SER A 20 0.41 9.10 -3.66
CA SER A 20 1.77 8.60 -3.89
C SER A 20 2.46 9.33 -5.05
N GLY A 21 1.77 9.57 -6.14
CA GLY A 21 2.32 10.30 -7.29
C GLY A 21 2.70 11.76 -6.98
N LEU A 22 2.07 12.38 -5.98
CA LEU A 22 2.40 13.75 -5.55
C LEU A 22 3.72 13.83 -4.74
N TRP A 23 4.08 12.78 -4.03
CA TRP A 23 5.22 12.82 -3.10
C TRP A 23 6.38 11.94 -3.48
N VAL A 24 6.14 10.75 -4.08
CA VAL A 24 7.21 9.85 -4.50
C VAL A 24 7.99 10.47 -5.66
N ASN A 25 9.27 10.74 -5.45
CA ASN A 25 10.15 11.32 -6.45
C ASN A 25 11.54 10.70 -6.40
N THR A 26 11.70 9.55 -7.06
CA THR A 26 12.99 8.87 -7.18
C THR A 26 13.97 9.56 -8.12
N GLY A 27 13.51 10.57 -8.87
CA GLY A 27 14.34 11.43 -9.73
C GLY A 27 15.02 12.58 -8.99
N ASP A 28 14.65 12.83 -7.73
CA ASP A 28 15.20 13.90 -6.92
C ASP A 28 16.69 13.68 -6.64
N ASN A 29 17.45 14.77 -6.65
CA ASN A 29 18.88 14.75 -6.36
C ASN A 29 19.16 14.24 -4.93
N TRP A 30 18.35 14.65 -3.95
CA TRP A 30 18.47 14.15 -2.58
C TRP A 30 18.31 12.62 -2.50
N TYR A 31 17.29 12.05 -3.15
CA TYR A 31 17.09 10.60 -3.17
C TYR A 31 18.31 9.86 -3.73
N ARG A 32 18.94 10.43 -4.76
CA ARG A 32 20.14 9.85 -5.39
C ARG A 32 21.39 9.90 -4.52
N THR A 33 21.42 10.74 -3.48
CA THR A 33 22.53 10.79 -2.53
C THR A 33 22.44 9.74 -1.45
N LEU A 34 21.29 9.07 -1.31
CA LEU A 34 21.09 8.06 -0.27
C LEU A 34 21.88 6.79 -0.56
N ASN A 35 22.43 6.22 0.50
CA ASN A 35 23.03 4.88 0.47
C ASN A 35 21.92 3.84 0.34
N ALA A 36 21.74 3.27 -0.84
CA ALA A 36 20.74 2.25 -1.10
C ALA A 36 21.19 0.88 -0.59
N PRO A 37 20.28 0.06 -0.06
CA PRO A 37 20.58 -1.33 0.27
C PRO A 37 21.02 -2.11 -0.97
N SER A 38 22.01 -3.01 -0.82
CA SER A 38 22.51 -3.85 -1.91
C SER A 38 21.45 -4.81 -2.49
N TRP A 39 20.42 -5.10 -1.71
CA TRP A 39 19.31 -5.98 -2.10
C TRP A 39 18.08 -5.23 -2.64
N GLN A 40 18.19 -3.90 -2.84
CA GLN A 40 17.06 -3.11 -3.37
C GLN A 40 16.58 -3.68 -4.71
N PRO A 41 15.26 -3.92 -4.87
CA PRO A 41 14.72 -4.37 -6.14
C PRO A 41 15.04 -3.40 -7.28
N PRO A 42 15.31 -3.91 -8.49
CA PRO A 42 15.54 -3.06 -9.66
C PRO A 42 14.36 -2.12 -9.96
N PRO A 43 14.58 -0.91 -10.50
CA PRO A 43 13.52 0.06 -10.80
C PRO A 43 12.37 -0.51 -11.65
N ALA A 44 12.66 -1.44 -12.57
CA ALA A 44 11.65 -2.10 -13.40
C ALA A 44 10.59 -2.87 -12.59
N ILE A 45 11.00 -3.46 -11.46
CA ILE A 45 10.06 -4.20 -10.58
C ILE A 45 9.03 -3.24 -9.99
N PHE A 46 9.44 -2.04 -9.57
CA PHE A 46 8.51 -1.01 -9.05
C PHE A 46 7.49 -0.61 -10.13
N GLY A 47 7.94 -0.48 -11.40
CA GLY A 47 7.07 -0.12 -12.52
C GLY A 47 6.02 -1.18 -12.86
N ILE A 48 6.24 -2.44 -12.49
CA ILE A 48 5.29 -3.55 -12.74
C ILE A 48 4.39 -3.76 -11.53
N ILE A 49 4.96 -3.79 -10.33
CA ILE A 49 4.22 -4.21 -9.13
C ILE A 49 3.21 -3.14 -8.67
N TRP A 50 3.49 -1.85 -8.82
CA TRP A 50 2.58 -0.82 -8.38
C TRP A 50 1.28 -0.76 -9.19
N PRO A 51 1.30 -0.78 -10.55
CA PRO A 51 0.07 -0.92 -11.34
C PRO A 51 -0.72 -2.17 -10.98
N TYR A 52 -0.06 -3.33 -10.83
CA TYR A 52 -0.72 -4.55 -10.37
C TYR A 52 -1.41 -4.34 -9.02
N ASN A 53 -0.71 -3.78 -8.03
CA ASN A 53 -1.23 -3.57 -6.69
C ASN A 53 -2.47 -2.67 -6.69
N PHE A 54 -2.46 -1.57 -7.44
CA PHE A 54 -3.62 -0.67 -7.53
C PHE A 54 -4.82 -1.35 -8.18
N ILE A 55 -4.59 -2.13 -9.24
CA ILE A 55 -5.66 -2.89 -9.92
C ILE A 55 -6.26 -3.92 -8.97
N ILE A 56 -5.43 -4.72 -8.30
CA ILE A 56 -5.95 -5.78 -7.43
C ILE A 56 -6.65 -5.23 -6.18
N LEU A 57 -6.19 -4.11 -5.63
CA LEU A 57 -6.86 -3.42 -4.54
C LEU A 57 -8.26 -2.94 -4.95
N GLY A 58 -8.40 -2.40 -6.17
CA GLY A 58 -9.69 -2.01 -6.73
C GLY A 58 -10.61 -3.21 -6.93
N ILE A 59 -10.12 -4.29 -7.54
CA ILE A 59 -10.89 -5.53 -7.72
C ILE A 59 -11.31 -6.09 -6.37
N ALA A 60 -10.43 -6.10 -5.36
CA ALA A 60 -10.73 -6.59 -4.03
C ALA A 60 -11.82 -5.76 -3.36
N ALA A 61 -11.72 -4.43 -3.40
CA ALA A 61 -12.72 -3.54 -2.81
C ALA A 61 -14.11 -3.76 -3.42
N VAL A 62 -14.20 -3.83 -4.76
CA VAL A 62 -15.46 -4.08 -5.46
C VAL A 62 -16.01 -5.48 -5.15
N THR A 63 -15.16 -6.50 -5.23
CA THR A 63 -15.59 -7.89 -5.02
C THR A 63 -16.10 -8.11 -3.60
N ILE A 64 -15.40 -7.57 -2.59
CA ILE A 64 -15.81 -7.67 -1.18
C ILE A 64 -17.12 -6.91 -0.95
N ALA A 65 -17.26 -5.69 -1.50
CA ALA A 65 -18.49 -4.91 -1.40
C ALA A 65 -19.71 -5.66 -2.00
N GLN A 66 -19.51 -6.39 -3.10
CA GLN A 66 -20.61 -7.12 -3.76
C GLN A 66 -20.92 -8.46 -3.09
N ARG A 67 -19.95 -9.17 -2.54
CA ARG A 67 -20.10 -10.56 -2.06
C ARG A 67 -20.19 -10.69 -0.54
N ALA A 68 -19.52 -9.83 0.23
CA ALA A 68 -19.50 -9.91 1.68
C ALA A 68 -20.71 -9.21 2.33
N ALA A 69 -20.89 -9.44 3.63
CA ALA A 69 -21.82 -8.68 4.44
C ALA A 69 -21.37 -7.22 4.55
N THR A 70 -22.34 -6.32 4.69
CA THR A 70 -22.05 -4.87 4.80
C THR A 70 -21.06 -4.55 5.92
N THR A 71 -21.20 -5.18 7.09
CA THR A 71 -20.28 -4.99 8.21
C THR A 71 -18.85 -5.42 7.85
N THR A 72 -18.69 -6.58 7.21
CA THR A 72 -17.37 -7.06 6.76
C THR A 72 -16.75 -6.11 5.75
N THR A 73 -17.55 -5.58 4.82
CA THR A 73 -17.11 -4.59 3.84
C THR A 73 -16.66 -3.30 4.51
N LEU A 74 -17.41 -2.80 5.49
CA LEU A 74 -17.04 -1.60 6.24
C LEU A 74 -15.73 -1.80 7.00
N ILE A 75 -15.54 -2.95 7.64
CA ILE A 75 -14.28 -3.30 8.32
C ILE A 75 -13.12 -3.31 7.32
N TYR A 76 -13.30 -3.95 6.16
CA TYR A 76 -12.29 -3.97 5.10
C TYR A 76 -11.93 -2.56 4.64
N LEU A 77 -12.92 -1.72 4.33
CA LEU A 77 -12.70 -0.35 3.85
C LEU A 77 -12.04 0.53 4.91
N THR A 78 -12.34 0.32 6.19
CA THR A 78 -11.68 1.02 7.30
C THR A 78 -10.19 0.67 7.36
N PHE A 79 -9.84 -0.61 7.34
CA PHE A 79 -8.44 -1.04 7.30
C PHE A 79 -7.74 -0.54 6.03
N PHE A 80 -8.45 -0.56 4.90
CA PHE A 80 -7.91 -0.06 3.64
C PHE A 80 -7.61 1.44 3.71
N ALA A 81 -8.54 2.26 4.16
CA ALA A 81 -8.35 3.70 4.30
C ALA A 81 -7.18 4.03 5.26
N LEU A 82 -7.11 3.35 6.40
CA LEU A 82 -6.03 3.54 7.37
C LEU A 82 -4.68 3.09 6.81
N SER A 83 -4.63 1.97 6.07
CA SER A 83 -3.39 1.50 5.43
C SER A 83 -2.90 2.48 4.38
N VAL A 84 -3.81 3.05 3.59
CA VAL A 84 -3.48 4.10 2.60
C VAL A 84 -2.99 5.37 3.30
N ALA A 85 -3.63 5.79 4.39
CA ALA A 85 -3.16 6.93 5.17
C ALA A 85 -1.71 6.71 5.69
N CYS A 86 -1.40 5.51 6.20
CA CYS A 86 -0.04 5.16 6.61
C CYS A 86 0.94 5.16 5.42
N ALA A 87 0.56 4.59 4.27
CA ALA A 87 1.41 4.56 3.08
C ALA A 87 1.68 5.97 2.51
N LEU A 88 0.68 6.85 2.52
CA LEU A 88 0.84 8.24 2.12
C LEU A 88 1.67 9.04 3.13
N THR A 89 1.53 8.74 4.42
CA THR A 89 2.40 9.31 5.47
C THR A 89 3.85 8.92 5.23
N TRP A 90 4.12 7.66 4.87
CA TRP A 90 5.46 7.24 4.46
C TRP A 90 5.97 8.07 3.29
N ALA A 91 5.20 8.18 2.21
CA ALA A 91 5.62 8.90 1.01
C ALA A 91 5.93 10.37 1.33
N PHE A 92 5.08 11.03 2.10
CA PHE A 92 5.31 12.40 2.55
C PHE A 92 6.56 12.52 3.42
N GLN A 93 6.69 11.71 4.47
CA GLN A 93 7.78 11.79 5.44
C GLN A 93 9.13 11.45 4.82
N PHE A 94 9.15 10.50 3.88
CA PHE A 94 10.37 10.09 3.19
C PHE A 94 10.88 11.17 2.24
N TYR A 95 9.99 11.71 1.38
CA TYR A 95 10.40 12.57 0.26
C TYR A 95 10.30 14.08 0.55
N ARG A 96 9.68 14.52 1.63
CA ARG A 96 9.52 15.95 1.96
C ARG A 96 10.37 16.38 3.15
N PRO A 97 10.04 16.02 4.41
CA PRO A 97 10.90 16.37 5.55
C PRO A 97 12.12 15.46 5.69
N HIS A 98 12.24 14.40 4.88
CA HIS A 98 13.33 13.42 4.93
C HIS A 98 13.43 12.68 6.27
N ASN A 99 12.30 12.49 6.95
CA ASN A 99 12.24 11.75 8.21
C ASN A 99 12.14 10.25 7.95
N LEU A 100 13.29 9.62 7.64
CA LEU A 100 13.37 8.22 7.23
C LEU A 100 12.88 7.25 8.30
N SER A 101 13.12 7.54 9.58
CA SER A 101 12.70 6.66 10.68
C SER A 101 11.19 6.66 10.85
N PHE A 102 10.54 7.82 10.81
CA PHE A 102 9.09 7.92 10.89
C PHE A 102 8.42 7.36 9.63
N ALA A 103 9.02 7.57 8.45
CA ALA A 103 8.58 6.94 7.21
C ALA A 103 8.57 5.41 7.31
N ALA A 104 9.66 4.81 7.81
CA ALA A 104 9.72 3.35 8.00
C ALA A 104 8.63 2.86 8.96
N LEU A 105 8.40 3.55 10.08
CA LEU A 105 7.34 3.22 11.04
C LEU A 105 5.94 3.28 10.38
N ALA A 106 5.68 4.28 9.55
CA ALA A 106 4.42 4.40 8.83
C ALA A 106 4.17 3.20 7.89
N LEU A 107 5.21 2.71 7.18
CA LEU A 107 5.08 1.49 6.36
C LEU A 107 4.87 0.22 7.19
N VAL A 108 5.46 0.12 8.37
CA VAL A 108 5.13 -0.98 9.30
C VAL A 108 3.64 -0.94 9.66
N GLY A 109 3.09 0.25 9.92
CA GLY A 109 1.65 0.43 10.10
C GLY A 109 0.83 -0.06 8.90
N THR A 110 1.28 0.27 7.67
CA THR A 110 0.65 -0.25 6.44
C THR A 110 0.64 -1.78 6.41
N VAL A 111 1.79 -2.43 6.68
CA VAL A 111 1.89 -3.90 6.71
C VAL A 111 0.89 -4.51 7.69
N LEU A 112 0.82 -3.99 8.90
CA LEU A 112 -0.08 -4.52 9.94
C LEU A 112 -1.55 -4.34 9.57
N LEU A 113 -1.92 -3.20 8.98
CA LEU A 113 -3.30 -2.90 8.57
C LEU A 113 -3.74 -3.69 7.33
N THR A 114 -2.81 -4.11 6.46
CA THR A 114 -3.14 -4.91 5.29
C THR A 114 -3.31 -6.41 5.59
N ILE A 115 -2.82 -6.90 6.72
CA ILE A 115 -3.04 -8.30 7.16
C ILE A 115 -4.54 -8.62 7.27
N PRO A 116 -5.37 -7.89 8.06
CA PRO A 116 -6.80 -8.18 8.13
C PRO A 116 -7.51 -8.01 6.78
N MET A 117 -7.07 -7.10 5.92
CA MET A 117 -7.59 -6.97 4.55
C MET A 117 -7.38 -8.26 3.76
N THR A 118 -6.17 -8.81 3.79
CA THR A 118 -5.83 -10.07 3.12
C THR A 118 -6.63 -11.25 3.68
N VAL A 119 -6.82 -11.32 5.00
CA VAL A 119 -7.66 -12.33 5.65
C VAL A 119 -9.11 -12.23 5.18
N ILE A 120 -9.67 -11.02 5.11
CA ILE A 120 -11.05 -10.81 4.61
C ILE A 120 -11.15 -11.21 3.14
N ALA A 121 -10.14 -10.90 2.32
CA ALA A 121 -10.10 -11.30 0.91
C ALA A 121 -10.14 -12.83 0.77
N PHE A 122 -9.32 -13.57 1.53
CA PHE A 122 -9.34 -15.03 1.55
C PHE A 122 -10.70 -15.61 1.99
N ARG A 123 -11.33 -15.02 3.01
CA ARG A 123 -12.66 -15.43 3.47
C ARG A 123 -13.75 -15.14 2.45
N THR A 124 -13.56 -14.14 1.60
CA THR A 124 -14.52 -13.82 0.52
C THR A 124 -14.34 -14.75 -0.68
N SER A 125 -13.09 -15.03 -1.07
CA SER A 125 -12.72 -15.95 -2.14
C SER A 125 -11.24 -16.29 -2.03
N ILE A 126 -10.88 -17.58 -2.15
CA ILE A 126 -9.49 -18.03 -2.17
C ILE A 126 -8.72 -17.35 -3.30
N GLY A 127 -9.30 -17.28 -4.50
CA GLY A 127 -8.66 -16.62 -5.65
C GLY A 127 -8.38 -15.14 -5.39
N LEU A 128 -9.28 -14.43 -4.70
CA LEU A 128 -9.09 -13.03 -4.34
C LEU A 128 -7.97 -12.87 -3.31
N GLY A 129 -7.94 -13.74 -2.29
CA GLY A 129 -6.87 -13.74 -1.29
C GLY A 129 -5.50 -13.99 -1.91
N VAL A 130 -5.39 -15.00 -2.79
CA VAL A 130 -4.15 -15.31 -3.51
C VAL A 130 -3.72 -14.13 -4.40
N ALA A 131 -4.66 -13.49 -5.11
CA ALA A 131 -4.36 -12.33 -5.95
C ALA A 131 -3.92 -11.09 -5.13
N LEU A 132 -4.32 -10.98 -3.85
CA LEU A 132 -3.91 -9.88 -2.98
C LEU A 132 -2.58 -10.14 -2.26
N LEU A 133 -2.09 -11.39 -2.19
CA LEU A 133 -0.82 -11.74 -1.56
C LEU A 133 0.39 -10.96 -2.11
N PRO A 134 0.55 -10.75 -3.43
CA PRO A 134 1.66 -9.95 -3.95
C PRO A 134 1.70 -8.54 -3.36
N TYR A 135 0.55 -7.91 -3.13
CA TYR A 135 0.49 -6.62 -2.46
C TYR A 135 0.96 -6.71 -1.00
N GLN A 136 0.47 -7.69 -0.23
CA GLN A 136 0.89 -7.91 1.16
C GLN A 136 2.40 -8.14 1.28
N ILE A 137 2.96 -8.97 0.39
CA ILE A 137 4.40 -9.24 0.34
C ILE A 137 5.16 -7.96 -0.05
N TRP A 138 4.65 -7.22 -1.03
CA TRP A 138 5.32 -6.01 -1.51
C TRP A 138 5.38 -4.90 -0.45
N VAL A 139 4.30 -4.66 0.31
CA VAL A 139 4.35 -3.66 1.39
C VAL A 139 5.30 -4.08 2.51
N ALA A 140 5.45 -5.39 2.78
CA ALA A 140 6.45 -5.90 3.73
C ALA A 140 7.89 -5.67 3.22
N ILE A 141 8.15 -5.91 1.93
CA ILE A 141 9.44 -5.59 1.30
C ILE A 141 9.70 -4.09 1.37
N ALA A 142 8.72 -3.26 1.04
CA ALA A 142 8.83 -1.81 1.08
C ALA A 142 9.10 -1.28 2.50
N ALA A 143 8.46 -1.86 3.52
CA ALA A 143 8.69 -1.50 4.91
C ALA A 143 10.14 -1.84 5.34
N ASN A 144 10.63 -3.03 4.99
CA ASN A 144 12.00 -3.43 5.25
C ASN A 144 13.00 -2.54 4.48
N LEU A 145 12.70 -2.21 3.23
CA LEU A 145 13.52 -1.31 2.41
C LEU A 145 13.61 0.09 3.06
N SER A 146 12.47 0.66 3.46
CA SER A 146 12.42 1.96 4.13
C SER A 146 13.15 1.96 5.47
N TYR A 147 13.02 0.88 6.26
CA TYR A 147 13.77 0.69 7.49
C TYR A 147 15.28 0.64 7.23
N THR A 148 15.71 -0.10 6.21
CA THR A 148 17.14 -0.19 5.86
C THR A 148 17.69 1.16 5.41
N TYR A 149 16.93 1.95 4.63
CA TYR A 149 17.30 3.33 4.32
C TYR A 149 17.50 4.18 5.56
N SER A 150 16.62 4.06 6.56
CA SER A 150 16.74 4.81 7.81
C SER A 150 17.96 4.40 8.66
N ARG A 151 18.53 3.21 8.42
CA ARG A 151 19.73 2.72 9.10
C ARG A 151 21.03 3.09 8.39
N LEU A 152 20.98 3.29 7.09
CA LEU A 152 22.13 3.58 6.25
C LEU A 152 22.39 5.08 6.06
N ASN A 153 21.41 5.93 6.36
CA ASN A 153 21.42 7.38 6.17
C ASN A 153 21.01 8.11 7.44
#